data_e2bdaccde7c1fb209ae6741470820b72
#
_entry.id   e2bdaccde7c1fb209ae6741470820b72
#
_cell.length_a   1.000
_cell.length_b   1.000
_cell.length_c   1.000
_cell.angle_alpha   90.00
_cell.angle_beta   90.00
_cell.angle_gamma   90.00
#
_symmetry.space_group_name_H-M   'P 1'
#
loop_
_entity.id
_entity.type
_entity.pdbx_description
1 polymer ?
#
loop_
_entity_poly.entity_id
_entity_poly.type
_entity_poly.pdbx_seq_one_letter_code
_entity_poly.pdbx_strand_id
1 'polypeptide(L)'
;MPITIKMKKNFYFLAKKSLLTVAAALSLCALCAQQKTNDPNAPLASKSKINWIDKTFTSNVTLDIDKAGIPMPSGKNSAVNAVTSRLPNLVKDPLLTLYIDSSRTLGDYILERKISLQQITDIIESGNKTLGYFENKSFLFKMDHKLKLNQVGSLFIRHQSPYAPRKSIDTISSRVYTGIIIDARGKLPVHGEFVEGQANPCLFPRVWNEKMEVVYERNMMENAAAKEQSVCGYDWSDDESRYRARVGADPIHITAKQIFGHNRTDLVISDDDALRIFSIPENAALLKSGKIVLLLDKDVLIHDVAAPLKDDAYYTAYRNVKKYPLKKPGADAIEDGPDGIRFTYNLKFIADSPKLLPEELPRITELAALLKEALTDNSFTIFVAGHTADIGQHENQMRLSIERTQTIIDLLIEQGIDKNLFSFRGYGETQPEGDNSTEEGRAKNRRVVITLRPRATYIQRSW
;
A
#
# COMPACT_ATOMS: atom_id res chain seq x y z
N MET A 1 15.92 21.59 -68.87
CA MET A 1 16.28 20.57 -67.86
C MET A 1 17.32 21.10 -66.89
N PRO A 2 16.98 21.85 -65.87
CA PRO A 2 17.67 21.78 -64.61
C PRO A 2 16.77 22.12 -63.35
N ILE A 3 15.50 21.74 -63.35
CA ILE A 3 14.59 22.04 -62.20
C ILE A 3 14.44 20.90 -61.25
N THR A 4 14.73 19.66 -61.65
CA THR A 4 14.45 18.45 -60.88
C THR A 4 15.51 18.12 -59.80
N ILE A 5 16.72 18.73 -59.87
CA ILE A 5 17.82 18.43 -58.92
C ILE A 5 17.75 19.31 -57.64
N LYS A 6 17.15 20.51 -57.72
CA LYS A 6 17.02 21.41 -56.56
C LYS A 6 15.94 20.97 -55.56
N MET A 7 14.88 20.28 -55.98
CA MET A 7 13.83 19.80 -55.09
C MET A 7 14.28 18.60 -54.24
N LYS A 8 15.14 17.71 -54.75
CA LYS A 8 15.63 16.58 -53.98
C LYS A 8 16.57 16.96 -52.84
N LYS A 9 17.38 18.05 -53.01
CA LYS A 9 18.27 18.52 -51.93
C LYS A 9 17.53 19.21 -50.80
N ASN A 10 16.45 19.91 -51.06
CA ASN A 10 15.63 20.53 -50.00
C ASN A 10 14.80 19.52 -49.20
N PHE A 11 14.36 18.42 -49.84
CA PHE A 11 13.65 17.37 -49.15
C PHE A 11 14.57 16.57 -48.19
N TYR A 12 15.83 16.34 -48.58
CA TYR A 12 16.82 15.71 -47.71
C TYR A 12 17.25 16.59 -46.52
N PHE A 13 17.24 17.93 -46.71
CA PHE A 13 17.60 18.86 -45.64
C PHE A 13 16.45 19.08 -44.64
N LEU A 14 15.20 19.03 -45.07
CA LEU A 14 14.01 19.04 -44.21
C LEU A 14 13.85 17.72 -43.46
N ALA A 15 14.09 16.58 -44.10
CA ALA A 15 14.04 15.27 -43.46
C ALA A 15 15.13 15.10 -42.38
N LYS A 16 16.37 15.65 -42.63
CA LYS A 16 17.43 15.64 -41.61
C LYS A 16 17.14 16.56 -40.42
N LYS A 17 16.51 17.73 -40.64
CA LYS A 17 16.10 18.62 -39.54
C LYS A 17 14.94 18.04 -38.73
N SER A 18 13.97 17.35 -39.32
CA SER A 18 12.89 16.68 -38.61
C SER A 18 13.39 15.44 -37.87
N LEU A 19 14.36 14.69 -38.40
CA LEU A 19 14.98 13.58 -37.67
C LEU A 19 15.83 14.04 -36.47
N LEU A 20 16.53 15.17 -36.58
CA LEU A 20 17.30 15.74 -35.47
C LEU A 20 16.40 16.33 -34.38
N THR A 21 15.26 16.93 -34.75
CA THR A 21 14.29 17.42 -33.75
C THR A 21 13.52 16.29 -33.06
N VAL A 22 13.23 15.19 -33.75
CA VAL A 22 12.62 13.99 -33.16
C VAL A 22 13.64 13.25 -32.28
N ALA A 23 14.91 13.15 -32.69
CA ALA A 23 15.97 12.58 -31.86
C ALA A 23 16.29 13.46 -30.64
N ALA A 24 16.23 14.78 -30.74
CA ALA A 24 16.39 15.71 -29.62
C ALA A 24 15.15 15.64 -28.66
N ALA A 25 13.95 15.52 -29.23
CA ALA A 25 12.74 15.32 -28.41
C ALA A 25 12.70 13.95 -27.72
N LEU A 26 13.19 12.90 -28.39
CA LEU A 26 13.34 11.56 -27.78
C LEU A 26 14.47 11.53 -26.74
N SER A 27 15.55 12.29 -26.91
CA SER A 27 16.59 12.41 -25.89
C SER A 27 16.18 13.32 -24.73
N LEU A 28 15.32 14.32 -24.92
CA LEU A 28 14.70 15.08 -23.82
C LEU A 28 13.62 14.23 -23.10
N CYS A 29 12.86 13.39 -23.80
CA CYS A 29 11.96 12.44 -23.15
C CYS A 29 12.71 11.32 -22.41
N ALA A 30 13.89 10.90 -22.88
CA ALA A 30 14.76 9.95 -22.17
C ALA A 30 15.44 10.59 -20.94
N LEU A 31 15.64 11.90 -20.93
CA LEU A 31 16.10 12.65 -19.74
C LEU A 31 14.97 12.95 -18.74
N CYS A 32 13.70 12.86 -19.17
CA CYS A 32 12.51 12.82 -18.31
C CYS A 32 12.13 11.40 -17.86
N ALA A 33 12.83 10.35 -18.34
CA ALA A 33 12.72 9.01 -17.81
C ALA A 33 13.32 9.00 -16.39
N GLN A 34 12.42 9.17 -15.41
CA GLN A 34 12.52 8.84 -14.01
C GLN A 34 13.91 8.42 -13.54
N GLN A 35 14.63 9.34 -12.93
CA GLN A 35 15.66 8.97 -11.99
C GLN A 35 14.98 8.08 -10.93
N LYS A 36 15.24 6.77 -10.99
CA LYS A 36 14.87 5.84 -9.93
C LYS A 36 15.44 6.42 -8.64
N THR A 37 14.59 6.81 -7.72
CA THR A 37 14.94 7.48 -6.46
C THR A 37 15.86 6.65 -5.55
N ASN A 38 16.27 5.46 -5.99
CA ASN A 38 17.07 4.48 -5.26
C ASN A 38 18.33 3.99 -6.00
N ASP A 39 18.79 4.71 -7.02
CA ASP A 39 20.12 4.43 -7.57
C ASP A 39 21.17 4.92 -6.56
N PRO A 40 22.02 4.01 -6.00
CA PRO A 40 23.09 4.41 -5.07
C PRO A 40 24.11 5.38 -5.70
N ASN A 41 24.13 5.50 -7.02
CA ASN A 41 24.97 6.46 -7.76
C ASN A 41 24.21 7.74 -8.14
N ALA A 42 22.92 7.86 -7.83
CA ALA A 42 22.17 9.08 -8.11
C ALA A 42 22.74 10.26 -7.28
N PRO A 43 22.90 11.45 -7.87
CA PRO A 43 23.39 12.62 -7.13
C PRO A 43 22.41 13.06 -6.03
N LEU A 44 21.15 12.70 -6.11
CA LEU A 44 20.08 13.08 -5.19
C LEU A 44 19.39 11.83 -4.66
N ALA A 45 19.37 11.66 -3.33
CA ALA A 45 18.74 10.54 -2.65
C ALA A 45 17.89 11.03 -1.46
N SER A 46 16.86 10.25 -1.11
CA SER A 46 16.01 10.51 0.05
C SER A 46 15.82 9.24 0.86
N LYS A 47 15.88 9.37 2.19
CA LYS A 47 15.49 8.32 3.14
C LYS A 47 14.37 8.84 4.01
N SER A 48 13.26 8.13 4.04
CA SER A 48 12.08 8.53 4.81
C SER A 48 11.90 7.65 6.03
N LYS A 49 11.48 8.26 7.13
CA LYS A 49 11.21 7.62 8.41
C LYS A 49 9.85 8.08 8.93
N ILE A 50 9.08 7.13 9.43
CA ILE A 50 7.82 7.42 10.11
C ILE A 50 7.98 7.24 11.62
N ASN A 51 7.35 8.15 12.39
CA ASN A 51 7.20 8.03 13.83
C ASN A 51 5.72 8.26 14.18
N TRP A 52 5.01 7.20 14.49
CA TRP A 52 3.59 7.22 14.82
C TRP A 52 3.31 7.80 16.21
N ILE A 53 4.29 7.74 17.14
CA ILE A 53 4.17 8.34 18.48
C ILE A 53 4.08 9.86 18.35
N ASP A 54 5.07 10.45 17.65
CA ASP A 54 5.15 11.89 17.41
C ASP A 54 4.26 12.34 16.23
N LYS A 55 3.66 11.38 15.53
CA LYS A 55 2.81 11.61 14.33
C LYS A 55 3.54 12.40 13.26
N THR A 56 4.76 11.99 12.96
CA THR A 56 5.63 12.67 12.00
C THR A 56 6.16 11.73 10.93
N PHE A 57 6.29 12.27 9.73
CA PHE A 57 6.97 11.66 8.60
C PHE A 57 8.16 12.55 8.25
N THR A 58 9.36 12.02 8.35
CA THR A 58 10.61 12.78 8.13
C THR A 58 11.37 12.19 6.95
N SER A 59 11.78 13.02 6.01
CA SER A 59 12.60 12.63 4.87
C SER A 59 13.96 13.35 4.96
N ASN A 60 15.03 12.58 5.05
CA ASN A 60 16.40 13.06 5.00
C ASN A 60 16.86 13.04 3.54
N VAL A 61 17.02 14.22 2.96
CA VAL A 61 17.43 14.39 1.56
C VAL A 61 18.91 14.70 1.49
N THR A 62 19.65 13.96 0.68
CA THR A 62 21.09 14.14 0.44
C THR A 62 21.32 14.44 -1.04
N LEU A 63 22.13 15.46 -1.34
CA LEU A 63 22.55 15.83 -2.68
C LEU A 63 24.07 15.86 -2.74
N ASP A 64 24.67 15.07 -3.59
CA ASP A 64 26.06 15.15 -3.97
C ASP A 64 26.22 16.23 -5.06
N ILE A 65 26.75 17.40 -4.67
CA ILE A 65 26.82 18.55 -5.59
C ILE A 65 27.88 18.36 -6.67
N ASP A 66 28.92 17.56 -6.41
CA ASP A 66 29.95 17.25 -7.40
C ASP A 66 29.38 16.37 -8.51
N LYS A 67 28.72 15.27 -8.13
CA LYS A 67 27.99 14.41 -9.08
C LYS A 67 26.85 15.15 -9.81
N ALA A 68 26.24 16.13 -9.16
CA ALA A 68 25.19 16.97 -9.75
C ALA A 68 25.73 18.07 -10.66
N GLY A 69 27.05 18.26 -10.75
CA GLY A 69 27.68 19.31 -11.55
C GLY A 69 27.38 20.72 -11.05
N ILE A 70 27.18 20.94 -9.76
CA ILE A 70 26.85 22.23 -9.14
C ILE A 70 28.17 22.91 -8.70
N PRO A 71 28.58 24.01 -9.34
CA PRO A 71 29.86 24.65 -9.01
C PRO A 71 29.80 25.43 -7.68
N MET A 72 30.91 25.42 -6.95
CA MET A 72 31.16 26.33 -5.83
C MET A 72 31.66 27.69 -6.38
N PRO A 73 31.37 28.85 -5.73
CA PRO A 73 30.83 29.06 -4.37
C PRO A 73 29.32 29.19 -4.28
N SER A 74 28.57 29.22 -5.38
CA SER A 74 27.09 29.32 -5.33
C SER A 74 26.40 28.03 -4.91
N GLY A 75 27.15 26.97 -4.61
CA GLY A 75 26.68 25.61 -4.41
C GLY A 75 25.58 25.45 -3.37
N LYS A 76 25.60 26.21 -2.25
CA LYS A 76 24.56 26.07 -1.21
C LYS A 76 23.18 26.49 -1.72
N ASN A 77 23.05 27.67 -2.34
CA ASN A 77 21.75 28.15 -2.81
C ASN A 77 21.25 27.30 -3.98
N SER A 78 22.15 26.89 -4.88
CA SER A 78 21.82 26.00 -6.00
C SER A 78 21.39 24.62 -5.49
N ALA A 79 22.05 24.08 -4.46
CA ALA A 79 21.67 22.82 -3.80
C ALA A 79 20.29 22.92 -3.13
N VAL A 80 20.02 23.98 -2.37
CA VAL A 80 18.70 24.23 -1.75
C VAL A 80 17.61 24.26 -2.82
N ASN A 81 17.82 25.00 -3.91
CA ASN A 81 16.85 25.10 -5.00
C ASN A 81 16.64 23.74 -5.70
N ALA A 82 17.73 23.01 -5.98
CA ALA A 82 17.69 21.71 -6.62
C ALA A 82 16.93 20.67 -5.77
N VAL A 83 17.18 20.66 -4.44
CA VAL A 83 16.46 19.79 -3.52
C VAL A 83 15.00 20.21 -3.38
N THR A 84 14.72 21.50 -3.16
CA THR A 84 13.36 22.00 -2.93
C THR A 84 12.44 21.76 -4.12
N SER A 85 12.91 21.95 -5.34
CA SER A 85 12.12 21.72 -6.56
C SER A 85 11.79 20.24 -6.80
N ARG A 86 12.63 19.32 -6.30
CA ARG A 86 12.44 17.86 -6.46
C ARG A 86 11.84 17.18 -5.24
N LEU A 87 11.71 17.89 -4.14
CA LEU A 87 11.22 17.37 -2.87
C LEU A 87 9.86 16.67 -2.97
N PRO A 88 8.83 17.22 -3.69
CA PRO A 88 7.56 16.53 -3.83
C PRO A 88 7.70 15.13 -4.45
N ASN A 89 8.56 14.97 -5.44
CA ASN A 89 8.79 13.68 -6.09
C ASN A 89 9.55 12.69 -5.19
N LEU A 90 10.48 13.18 -4.35
CA LEU A 90 11.27 12.34 -3.45
C LEU A 90 10.46 11.83 -2.25
N VAL A 91 9.51 12.64 -1.76
CA VAL A 91 8.74 12.35 -0.54
C VAL A 91 7.42 11.67 -0.88
N LYS A 92 6.84 11.92 -2.04
CA LYS A 92 5.53 11.41 -2.47
C LYS A 92 5.47 9.88 -2.38
N ASP A 93 6.38 9.19 -3.04
CA ASP A 93 6.31 7.74 -3.18
C ASP A 93 6.39 7.01 -1.83
N PRO A 94 7.34 7.31 -0.92
CA PRO A 94 7.32 6.76 0.43
C PRO A 94 6.05 7.13 1.22
N LEU A 95 5.49 8.32 1.03
CA LEU A 95 4.28 8.74 1.72
C LEU A 95 3.04 7.98 1.24
N LEU A 96 3.00 7.53 -0.03
CA LEU A 96 1.90 6.73 -0.58
C LEU A 96 1.75 5.37 0.09
N THR A 97 2.79 4.84 0.75
CA THR A 97 2.72 3.57 1.49
C THR A 97 2.01 3.68 2.84
N LEU A 98 1.69 4.90 3.28
CA LEU A 98 1.08 5.16 4.58
C LEU A 98 -0.25 4.40 4.70
N TYR A 99 -0.40 3.56 5.72
CA TYR A 99 -1.65 2.89 6.04
C TYR A 99 -2.70 3.88 6.50
N ILE A 100 -3.80 3.96 5.77
CA ILE A 100 -4.94 4.82 6.12
C ILE A 100 -5.91 4.07 7.01
N ASP A 101 -6.21 2.83 6.67
CA ASP A 101 -7.09 1.92 7.42
C ASP A 101 -6.64 0.47 7.24
N SER A 102 -7.43 -0.47 7.74
CA SER A 102 -7.12 -1.91 7.72
C SER A 102 -7.06 -2.54 6.33
N SER A 103 -7.46 -1.83 5.29
CA SER A 103 -7.51 -2.37 3.92
C SER A 103 -6.79 -1.53 2.87
N ARG A 104 -6.49 -0.25 3.15
CA ARG A 104 -6.02 0.71 2.16
C ARG A 104 -4.84 1.53 2.63
N THR A 105 -3.94 1.80 1.69
CA THR A 105 -2.86 2.80 1.79
C THR A 105 -3.33 4.16 1.25
N LEU A 106 -2.52 5.19 1.44
CA LEU A 106 -2.76 6.51 0.83
C LEU A 106 -2.79 6.41 -0.71
N GLY A 107 -1.91 5.59 -1.29
CA GLY A 107 -1.87 5.32 -2.72
C GLY A 107 -3.17 4.74 -3.26
N ASP A 108 -3.78 3.79 -2.54
CA ASP A 108 -5.06 3.19 -2.93
C ASP A 108 -6.19 4.23 -3.00
N TYR A 109 -6.23 5.16 -2.04
CA TYR A 109 -7.23 6.25 -2.05
C TYR A 109 -7.07 7.23 -3.21
N ILE A 110 -5.83 7.43 -3.69
CA ILE A 110 -5.57 8.23 -4.90
C ILE A 110 -6.05 7.49 -6.15
N LEU A 111 -5.79 6.18 -6.23
CA LEU A 111 -6.30 5.35 -7.33
C LEU A 111 -7.83 5.35 -7.40
N GLU A 112 -8.49 5.26 -6.26
CA GLU A 112 -9.94 5.35 -6.14
C GLU A 112 -10.47 6.77 -6.41
N ARG A 113 -9.60 7.74 -6.75
CA ARG A 113 -9.92 9.15 -6.99
C ARG A 113 -10.63 9.86 -5.84
N LYS A 114 -10.46 9.37 -4.62
CA LYS A 114 -11.03 9.98 -3.41
C LYS A 114 -10.18 11.15 -2.91
N ILE A 115 -8.89 11.13 -3.25
CA ILE A 115 -7.89 12.17 -2.96
C ILE A 115 -7.07 12.39 -4.24
N SER A 116 -6.69 13.63 -4.51
CA SER A 116 -5.85 13.98 -5.65
C SER A 116 -4.36 13.98 -5.30
N LEU A 117 -3.50 13.69 -6.28
CA LEU A 117 -2.05 13.85 -6.13
C LEU A 117 -1.65 15.29 -5.79
N GLN A 118 -2.41 16.28 -6.28
CA GLN A 118 -2.14 17.69 -5.99
C GLN A 118 -2.29 17.99 -4.50
N GLN A 119 -3.34 17.49 -3.84
CA GLN A 119 -3.50 17.65 -2.39
C GLN A 119 -2.33 17.07 -1.59
N ILE A 120 -1.75 15.97 -2.05
CA ILE A 120 -0.56 15.38 -1.42
C ILE A 120 0.68 16.24 -1.69
N THR A 121 0.84 16.75 -2.89
CA THR A 121 1.92 17.69 -3.25
C THR A 121 1.85 18.95 -2.37
N ASP A 122 0.67 19.54 -2.23
CA ASP A 122 0.46 20.73 -1.39
C ASP A 122 0.82 20.47 0.09
N ILE A 123 0.50 19.28 0.63
CA ILE A 123 0.90 18.87 1.98
C ILE A 123 2.42 18.74 2.07
N ILE A 124 3.07 18.10 1.10
CA ILE A 124 4.53 17.95 1.09
C ILE A 124 5.21 19.33 1.02
N GLU A 125 4.73 20.23 0.18
CA GLU A 125 5.28 21.57 0.05
C GLU A 125 5.12 22.41 1.31
N SER A 126 4.01 22.22 2.04
CA SER A 126 3.73 22.90 3.32
C SER A 126 4.55 22.35 4.50
N GLY A 127 5.26 21.25 4.31
CA GLY A 127 6.08 20.62 5.33
C GLY A 127 7.25 21.50 5.79
N ASN A 128 7.69 21.30 7.03
CA ASN A 128 8.83 22.01 7.60
C ASN A 128 10.14 21.52 6.99
N LYS A 129 10.94 22.45 6.48
CA LYS A 129 12.26 22.20 5.89
C LYS A 129 13.34 22.78 6.81
N THR A 130 14.38 22.01 7.07
CA THR A 130 15.57 22.54 7.79
C THR A 130 16.39 23.40 6.85
N LEU A 131 17.21 24.30 7.45
CA LEU A 131 18.26 24.99 6.70
C LEU A 131 19.29 23.94 6.28
N GLY A 132 19.40 23.70 4.96
CA GLY A 132 20.36 22.71 4.46
C GLY A 132 21.80 23.04 4.83
N TYR A 133 22.61 22.00 5.04
CA TYR A 133 24.02 22.11 5.43
C TYR A 133 24.88 21.10 4.65
N PHE A 134 26.18 21.39 4.55
CA PHE A 134 27.16 20.46 4.02
C PHE A 134 27.73 19.61 5.16
N GLU A 135 27.81 18.31 4.94
CA GLU A 135 28.49 17.42 5.87
C GLU A 135 30.00 17.67 5.84
N ASN A 136 30.65 17.70 7.00
CA ASN A 136 32.06 18.03 7.22
C ASN A 136 33.00 17.71 6.04
N LYS A 137 33.44 18.76 5.34
CA LYS A 137 34.40 18.70 4.21
C LYS A 137 33.99 17.81 3.02
N SER A 138 32.74 17.37 2.94
CA SER A 138 32.22 16.61 1.80
C SER A 138 31.38 17.50 0.89
N PHE A 139 31.23 17.09 -0.36
CA PHE A 139 30.32 17.72 -1.30
C PHE A 139 28.85 17.26 -1.13
N LEU A 140 28.55 16.60 0.03
CA LEU A 140 27.21 16.15 0.36
C LEU A 140 26.43 17.25 1.08
N PHE A 141 25.42 17.75 0.40
CA PHE A 141 24.42 18.65 0.95
C PHE A 141 23.29 17.83 1.59
N LYS A 142 22.88 18.16 2.82
CA LYS A 142 21.81 17.49 3.55
C LYS A 142 20.72 18.47 3.92
N MET A 143 19.48 18.04 3.80
CA MET A 143 18.28 18.79 4.19
C MET A 143 17.23 17.82 4.72
N ASP A 144 16.62 18.15 5.85
CA ASP A 144 15.51 17.39 6.40
C ASP A 144 14.19 18.05 6.06
N HIS A 145 13.21 17.22 5.74
CA HIS A 145 11.84 17.61 5.50
C HIS A 145 10.93 16.84 6.46
N LYS A 146 10.07 17.55 7.19
CA LYS A 146 9.19 16.97 8.21
C LYS A 146 7.72 17.33 7.97
N LEU A 147 6.87 16.31 7.89
CA LEU A 147 5.42 16.40 7.80
C LEU A 147 4.77 15.97 9.11
N LYS A 148 3.61 16.54 9.43
CA LYS A 148 2.71 16.02 10.44
C LYS A 148 1.69 15.09 9.79
N LEU A 149 1.54 13.86 10.29
CA LEU A 149 0.57 12.89 9.77
C LEU A 149 -0.87 13.38 9.87
N ASN A 150 -1.16 14.26 10.83
CA ASN A 150 -2.49 14.89 10.97
C ASN A 150 -2.90 15.69 9.74
N GLN A 151 -1.95 16.29 9.00
CA GLN A 151 -2.26 17.01 7.75
C GLN A 151 -2.82 16.04 6.70
N VAL A 152 -2.24 14.85 6.58
CA VAL A 152 -2.76 13.79 5.71
C VAL A 152 -4.10 13.29 6.24
N GLY A 153 -4.19 13.01 7.55
CA GLY A 153 -5.43 12.54 8.20
C GLY A 153 -6.62 13.49 7.98
N SER A 154 -6.39 14.80 8.01
CA SER A 154 -7.44 15.80 7.86
C SER A 154 -8.20 15.70 6.53
N LEU A 155 -7.58 15.18 5.47
CA LEU A 155 -8.22 14.97 4.17
C LEU A 155 -9.39 13.97 4.24
N PHE A 156 -9.36 13.06 5.22
CA PHE A 156 -10.30 11.94 5.34
C PHE A 156 -11.42 12.21 6.37
N ILE A 157 -11.28 13.24 7.21
CA ILE A 157 -12.25 13.55 8.24
C ILE A 157 -13.29 14.54 7.67
N ARG A 158 -14.42 13.98 7.22
CA ARG A 158 -15.47 14.73 6.50
C ARG A 158 -16.83 14.76 7.22
N HIS A 159 -17.03 13.95 8.28
CA HIS A 159 -18.28 13.93 9.03
C HIS A 159 -18.47 15.26 9.77
N GLN A 160 -19.71 15.70 9.91
CA GLN A 160 -20.06 16.94 10.63
C GLN A 160 -20.29 16.70 12.11
N SER A 161 -20.91 15.56 12.44
CA SER A 161 -21.23 15.18 13.81
C SER A 161 -20.74 13.78 14.09
N PRO A 162 -20.20 13.51 15.29
CA PRO A 162 -19.86 12.18 15.71
C PRO A 162 -21.13 11.33 15.85
N TYR A 163 -21.07 10.06 15.44
CA TYR A 163 -22.14 9.13 15.73
C TYR A 163 -21.83 8.32 16.99
N ALA A 164 -22.85 7.84 17.66
CA ALA A 164 -22.71 6.88 18.76
C ALA A 164 -22.99 5.47 18.24
N PRO A 165 -22.21 4.46 18.65
CA PRO A 165 -22.52 3.08 18.31
C PRO A 165 -23.89 2.69 18.91
N ARG A 166 -24.49 1.63 18.38
CA ARG A 166 -25.71 1.06 18.95
C ARG A 166 -25.41 0.68 20.40
N LYS A 167 -26.26 1.13 21.30
CA LYS A 167 -26.17 0.69 22.71
C LYS A 167 -26.47 -0.80 22.78
N SER A 168 -25.58 -1.55 23.41
CA SER A 168 -25.91 -2.92 23.80
C SER A 168 -27.08 -2.87 24.79
N ILE A 169 -27.95 -3.85 24.72
CA ILE A 169 -28.99 -4.07 25.73
C ILE A 169 -28.35 -4.61 27.01
N ASP A 170 -27.27 -5.36 26.85
CA ASP A 170 -26.52 -5.93 27.96
C ASP A 170 -25.65 -4.87 28.62
N THR A 171 -25.60 -4.90 29.95
CA THR A 171 -24.74 -4.07 30.77
C THR A 171 -23.99 -4.91 31.78
N ILE A 172 -22.77 -4.52 32.09
CA ILE A 172 -21.96 -5.14 33.13
C ILE A 172 -21.52 -4.13 34.17
N SER A 173 -21.10 -4.57 35.31
CA SER A 173 -20.54 -3.71 36.36
C SER A 173 -19.26 -3.03 35.83
N SER A 174 -19.24 -1.69 35.89
CA SER A 174 -18.10 -0.88 35.45
C SER A 174 -18.01 0.36 36.34
N ARG A 175 -16.89 1.09 36.24
CA ARG A 175 -16.68 2.39 36.89
C ARG A 175 -16.28 3.43 35.88
N VAL A 176 -16.29 4.68 36.27
CA VAL A 176 -15.81 5.79 35.41
C VAL A 176 -14.31 5.73 35.29
N TYR A 177 -13.82 5.88 34.06
CA TYR A 177 -12.40 5.95 33.69
C TYR A 177 -12.08 7.30 33.06
N THR A 178 -10.77 7.64 32.98
CA THR A 178 -10.32 8.90 32.38
C THR A 178 -9.87 8.75 30.92
N GLY A 179 -9.65 7.52 30.46
CA GLY A 179 -9.22 7.18 29.12
C GLY A 179 -9.22 5.68 28.88
N ILE A 180 -8.78 5.27 27.71
CA ILE A 180 -8.76 3.87 27.28
C ILE A 180 -7.34 3.55 26.77
N ILE A 181 -6.75 2.48 27.28
CA ILE A 181 -5.50 1.91 26.80
C ILE A 181 -5.80 0.52 26.28
N ILE A 182 -5.40 0.24 25.02
CA ILE A 182 -5.52 -1.09 24.44
C ILE A 182 -4.11 -1.59 24.13
N ASP A 183 -3.68 -2.64 24.80
CA ASP A 183 -2.39 -3.31 24.57
C ASP A 183 -2.55 -4.39 23.48
N ALA A 184 -1.84 -4.20 22.38
CA ALA A 184 -1.80 -5.11 21.25
C ALA A 184 -0.35 -5.42 20.83
N ARG A 185 0.59 -5.38 21.80
CA ARG A 185 1.99 -5.72 21.57
C ARG A 185 2.18 -7.23 21.40
N GLY A 186 3.23 -7.59 20.69
CA GLY A 186 3.57 -8.98 20.40
C GLY A 186 2.77 -9.56 19.25
N LYS A 187 2.80 -10.88 19.11
CA LYS A 187 2.05 -11.60 18.08
C LYS A 187 0.66 -11.94 18.60
N LEU A 188 -0.32 -11.58 17.80
CA LEU A 188 -1.74 -11.86 18.06
C LEU A 188 -2.33 -12.69 16.91
N PRO A 189 -3.32 -13.54 17.19
CA PRO A 189 -4.07 -14.22 16.15
C PRO A 189 -4.71 -13.22 15.20
N VAL A 190 -4.68 -13.51 13.89
CA VAL A 190 -5.36 -12.69 12.87
C VAL A 190 -6.78 -13.21 12.71
N HIS A 191 -7.77 -12.36 12.96
CA HIS A 191 -9.18 -12.75 12.85
C HIS A 191 -9.51 -13.20 11.43
N GLY A 192 -10.10 -14.39 11.32
CA GLY A 192 -10.43 -15.01 10.03
C GLY A 192 -9.26 -15.70 9.32
N GLU A 193 -8.09 -15.77 9.94
CA GLU A 193 -6.91 -16.44 9.40
C GLU A 193 -6.29 -17.39 10.44
N PHE A 194 -5.61 -18.45 9.98
CA PHE A 194 -4.90 -19.39 10.86
C PHE A 194 -3.43 -19.01 11.07
N VAL A 195 -3.19 -17.71 11.24
CA VAL A 195 -1.85 -17.15 11.42
C VAL A 195 -1.84 -16.14 12.55
N GLU A 196 -0.65 -15.93 13.10
CA GLU A 196 -0.39 -14.84 14.03
C GLU A 196 0.40 -13.73 13.33
N GLY A 197 0.27 -12.50 13.81
CA GLY A 197 0.99 -11.35 13.31
C GLY A 197 1.09 -10.23 14.34
N GLN A 198 1.89 -9.22 14.03
CA GLN A 198 1.95 -7.98 14.80
C GLN A 198 0.88 -7.01 14.32
N ALA A 199 0.35 -6.21 15.25
CA ALA A 199 -0.53 -5.09 14.93
C ALA A 199 0.29 -3.96 14.30
N ASN A 200 -0.19 -3.40 13.19
CA ASN A 200 0.43 -2.26 12.53
C ASN A 200 -0.34 -0.96 12.84
N PRO A 201 0.36 0.17 12.95
CA PRO A 201 -0.29 1.46 13.10
C PRO A 201 -0.87 1.95 11.75
N CYS A 202 -1.97 2.73 11.83
CA CYS A 202 -2.54 3.43 10.68
C CYS A 202 -3.17 4.76 11.12
N LEU A 203 -3.63 5.58 10.17
CA LEU A 203 -4.28 6.85 10.50
C LEU A 203 -5.64 6.66 11.18
N PHE A 204 -6.39 5.63 10.80
CA PHE A 204 -7.75 5.39 11.26
C PHE A 204 -7.97 3.92 11.64
N PRO A 205 -7.35 3.45 12.74
CA PRO A 205 -7.61 2.11 13.25
C PRO A 205 -9.05 2.02 13.74
N ARG A 206 -9.62 0.84 13.63
CA ARG A 206 -10.89 0.49 14.26
C ARG A 206 -10.65 -0.45 15.42
N VAL A 207 -11.55 -0.40 16.37
CA VAL A 207 -11.64 -1.40 17.45
C VAL A 207 -12.96 -2.13 17.30
N TRP A 208 -12.90 -3.44 17.34
CA TRP A 208 -14.02 -4.36 17.20
C TRP A 208 -14.16 -5.18 18.46
N ASN A 209 -15.36 -5.68 18.75
CA ASN A 209 -15.55 -6.75 19.75
C ASN A 209 -15.43 -8.13 19.08
N GLU A 210 -15.51 -9.22 19.86
CA GLU A 210 -15.41 -10.59 19.36
C GLU A 210 -16.53 -10.96 18.37
N LYS A 211 -17.66 -10.26 18.41
CA LYS A 211 -18.76 -10.37 17.44
C LYS A 211 -18.59 -9.55 16.19
N MET A 212 -17.44 -8.90 16.03
CA MET A 212 -17.14 -7.99 14.93
C MET A 212 -18.10 -6.79 14.82
N GLU A 213 -18.58 -6.30 15.96
CA GLU A 213 -19.28 -5.04 16.05
C GLU A 213 -18.28 -3.91 16.34
N VAL A 214 -18.49 -2.75 15.73
CA VAL A 214 -17.58 -1.61 15.88
C VAL A 214 -17.70 -1.01 17.28
N VAL A 215 -16.61 -1.05 18.04
CA VAL A 215 -16.48 -0.36 19.33
C VAL A 215 -15.96 1.05 19.13
N TYR A 216 -15.00 1.25 18.22
CA TYR A 216 -14.44 2.56 17.93
C TYR A 216 -14.04 2.72 16.47
N GLU A 217 -14.34 3.90 15.90
CA GLU A 217 -13.84 4.35 14.59
C GLU A 217 -13.78 5.88 14.51
N ARG A 218 -13.14 6.39 13.44
CA ARG A 218 -12.89 7.83 13.24
C ARG A 218 -14.13 8.74 13.28
N ASN A 219 -15.29 8.26 12.76
CA ASN A 219 -16.51 9.09 12.71
C ASN A 219 -17.24 9.18 14.07
N MET A 220 -16.76 8.48 15.10
CA MET A 220 -17.25 8.56 16.46
C MET A 220 -16.58 9.71 17.24
N MET A 221 -15.48 10.24 16.74
CA MET A 221 -14.75 11.35 17.37
C MET A 221 -15.26 12.70 16.86
N GLU A 222 -15.18 13.74 17.71
CA GLU A 222 -15.46 15.12 17.28
C GLU A 222 -14.53 15.55 16.13
N ASN A 223 -15.12 16.13 15.06
CA ASN A 223 -14.40 16.45 13.83
C ASN A 223 -13.14 17.31 14.07
N ALA A 224 -13.28 18.40 14.84
CA ALA A 224 -12.17 19.32 15.13
C ALA A 224 -11.04 18.59 15.88
N ALA A 225 -11.39 17.82 16.91
CA ALA A 225 -10.42 17.05 17.69
C ALA A 225 -9.73 15.96 16.86
N ALA A 226 -10.46 15.29 15.98
CA ALA A 226 -9.90 14.25 15.11
C ALA A 226 -8.89 14.82 14.11
N LYS A 227 -9.11 16.03 13.59
CA LYS A 227 -8.15 16.72 12.70
C LYS A 227 -6.90 17.20 13.43
N GLU A 228 -7.06 17.68 14.66
CA GLU A 228 -5.96 18.25 15.44
C GLU A 228 -5.12 17.19 16.13
N GLN A 229 -5.76 16.25 16.84
CA GLN A 229 -5.09 15.31 17.74
C GLN A 229 -4.87 13.92 17.14
N SER A 230 -5.45 13.60 15.96
CA SER A 230 -5.66 12.25 15.42
C SER A 230 -6.65 11.42 16.26
N VAL A 231 -7.21 10.37 15.65
CA VAL A 231 -8.26 9.55 16.28
C VAL A 231 -7.78 8.76 17.48
N CYS A 232 -6.50 8.36 17.51
CA CYS A 232 -5.87 7.66 18.66
C CYS A 232 -4.45 8.16 18.90
N GLY A 233 -3.90 7.83 20.06
CA GLY A 233 -2.47 7.87 20.34
C GLY A 233 -1.84 6.52 20.13
N TYR A 234 -0.53 6.50 19.88
CA TYR A 234 0.28 5.29 19.86
C TYR A 234 1.43 5.42 20.83
N ASP A 235 1.76 4.36 21.53
CA ASP A 235 3.00 4.22 22.30
C ASP A 235 3.38 2.73 22.38
N TRP A 236 4.58 2.44 22.87
CA TRP A 236 5.10 1.09 23.11
C TRP A 236 5.41 0.82 24.59
N SER A 237 5.41 1.85 25.41
CA SER A 237 5.90 1.82 26.79
C SER A 237 4.76 1.58 27.79
N ASP A 238 5.06 0.88 28.88
CA ASP A 238 4.19 0.77 30.04
C ASP A 238 4.23 2.02 30.93
N ASP A 239 5.14 2.98 30.64
CA ASP A 239 5.19 4.24 31.37
C ASP A 239 4.06 5.19 30.90
N GLU A 240 2.95 5.15 31.62
CA GLU A 240 1.77 5.98 31.33
C GLU A 240 2.02 7.48 31.37
N SER A 241 3.09 7.94 32.05
CA SER A 241 3.42 9.35 32.09
C SER A 241 3.61 9.96 30.70
N ARG A 242 4.04 9.15 29.72
CA ARG A 242 4.29 9.53 28.32
C ARG A 242 3.02 9.93 27.57
N TYR A 243 1.89 9.32 27.91
CA TYR A 243 0.61 9.54 27.23
C TYR A 243 -0.54 9.92 28.19
N ARG A 244 -0.21 10.25 29.44
CA ARG A 244 -1.16 10.71 30.48
C ARG A 244 -1.97 11.94 30.02
N ALA A 245 -1.36 12.84 29.27
CA ALA A 245 -2.07 14.00 28.71
C ALA A 245 -3.27 13.59 27.85
N ARG A 246 -3.24 12.40 27.24
CA ARG A 246 -4.32 11.88 26.41
C ARG A 246 -5.35 11.06 27.19
N VAL A 247 -4.90 10.13 28.02
CA VAL A 247 -5.81 9.16 28.71
C VAL A 247 -6.15 9.53 30.15
N GLY A 248 -5.52 10.56 30.70
CA GLY A 248 -5.76 10.97 32.10
C GLY A 248 -4.98 10.12 33.11
N ALA A 249 -5.44 10.12 34.36
CA ALA A 249 -4.74 9.51 35.47
C ALA A 249 -5.21 8.09 35.84
N ASP A 250 -6.37 7.69 35.35
CA ASP A 250 -7.02 6.42 35.69
C ASP A 250 -7.71 5.81 34.44
N PRO A 251 -6.96 5.40 33.42
CA PRO A 251 -7.52 4.77 32.24
C PRO A 251 -7.96 3.34 32.49
N ILE A 252 -8.87 2.82 31.66
CA ILE A 252 -9.13 1.38 31.58
C ILE A 252 -8.04 0.71 30.73
N HIS A 253 -7.50 -0.40 31.21
CA HIS A 253 -6.56 -1.25 30.51
C HIS A 253 -7.26 -2.43 29.89
N ILE A 254 -7.07 -2.60 28.59
CA ILE A 254 -7.66 -3.66 27.78
C ILE A 254 -6.54 -4.37 27.02
N THR A 255 -6.59 -5.68 26.97
CA THR A 255 -5.68 -6.48 26.12
C THR A 255 -6.41 -6.89 24.85
N ALA A 256 -5.85 -6.56 23.68
CA ALA A 256 -6.37 -7.02 22.42
C ALA A 256 -6.31 -8.56 22.32
N LYS A 257 -7.38 -9.17 21.82
CA LYS A 257 -7.49 -10.61 21.62
C LYS A 257 -6.98 -11.05 20.26
N GLN A 258 -7.25 -10.24 19.26
CA GLN A 258 -6.91 -10.51 17.85
C GLN A 258 -6.63 -9.20 17.12
N ILE A 259 -6.03 -9.32 15.96
CA ILE A 259 -5.90 -8.23 14.97
C ILE A 259 -6.73 -8.56 13.74
N PHE A 260 -7.17 -7.54 13.02
CA PHE A 260 -8.03 -7.71 11.85
C PHE A 260 -7.63 -6.81 10.68
N GLY A 261 -7.99 -7.26 9.48
CA GLY A 261 -7.82 -6.56 8.23
C GLY A 261 -6.51 -6.88 7.51
N HIS A 262 -6.47 -6.56 6.22
CA HIS A 262 -5.32 -6.87 5.37
C HIS A 262 -4.02 -6.24 5.91
N ASN A 263 -4.09 -4.97 6.31
CA ASN A 263 -2.96 -4.23 6.87
C ASN A 263 -2.73 -4.55 8.36
N ARG A 264 -3.57 -5.40 8.99
CA ARG A 264 -3.49 -5.81 10.41
C ARG A 264 -3.47 -4.63 11.37
N THR A 265 -4.28 -3.61 11.09
CA THR A 265 -4.29 -2.36 11.86
C THR A 265 -5.46 -2.23 12.80
N ASP A 266 -6.51 -3.05 12.63
CA ASP A 266 -7.68 -3.03 13.48
C ASP A 266 -7.49 -4.03 14.64
N LEU A 267 -8.01 -3.68 15.81
CA LEU A 267 -7.88 -4.48 17.03
C LEU A 267 -9.22 -5.09 17.41
N VAL A 268 -9.21 -6.32 17.88
CA VAL A 268 -10.39 -7.00 18.43
C VAL A 268 -10.19 -7.14 19.93
N ILE A 269 -11.16 -6.64 20.72
CA ILE A 269 -11.19 -6.73 22.17
C ILE A 269 -12.31 -7.68 22.60
N SER A 270 -12.30 -8.12 23.88
CA SER A 270 -13.36 -8.97 24.40
C SER A 270 -14.72 -8.26 24.42
N ASP A 271 -15.81 -9.00 24.30
CA ASP A 271 -17.17 -8.47 24.47
C ASP A 271 -17.35 -7.80 25.84
N ASP A 272 -16.77 -8.36 26.89
CA ASP A 272 -16.82 -7.80 28.25
C ASP A 272 -16.13 -6.44 28.34
N ASP A 273 -14.95 -6.27 27.70
CA ASP A 273 -14.25 -4.99 27.69
C ASP A 273 -15.03 -3.93 26.91
N ALA A 274 -15.65 -4.33 25.78
CA ALA A 274 -16.55 -3.45 25.04
C ALA A 274 -17.76 -3.03 25.90
N LEU A 275 -18.38 -3.97 26.64
CA LEU A 275 -19.48 -3.68 27.56
C LEU A 275 -19.04 -2.77 28.71
N ARG A 276 -17.83 -2.91 29.28
CA ARG A 276 -17.31 -1.99 30.31
C ARG A 276 -17.24 -0.55 29.82
N ILE A 277 -16.91 -0.34 28.54
CA ILE A 277 -16.91 1.00 27.94
C ILE A 277 -18.35 1.52 27.79
N PHE A 278 -19.26 0.71 27.25
CA PHE A 278 -20.60 1.20 26.90
C PHE A 278 -21.61 1.19 28.06
N SER A 279 -21.34 0.43 29.12
CA SER A 279 -22.24 0.39 30.31
C SER A 279 -22.32 1.72 31.04
N ILE A 280 -21.33 2.59 30.90
CA ILE A 280 -21.28 3.93 31.54
C ILE A 280 -21.18 5.01 30.45
N PRO A 281 -22.11 5.98 30.41
CA PRO A 281 -22.10 7.05 29.40
C PRO A 281 -20.82 7.87 29.39
N GLU A 282 -20.19 8.11 30.53
CA GLU A 282 -18.94 8.84 30.69
C GLU A 282 -17.79 8.12 29.99
N ASN A 283 -17.74 6.80 30.07
CA ASN A 283 -16.74 5.99 29.37
C ASN A 283 -16.96 5.99 27.86
N ALA A 284 -18.21 5.91 27.40
CA ALA A 284 -18.55 6.05 26.00
C ALA A 284 -18.17 7.44 25.43
N ALA A 285 -18.24 8.51 26.26
CA ALA A 285 -17.83 9.84 25.88
C ALA A 285 -16.32 9.98 25.66
N LEU A 286 -15.49 9.09 26.23
CA LEU A 286 -14.04 9.05 25.96
C LEU A 286 -13.74 8.80 24.50
N LEU A 287 -14.56 8.01 23.81
CA LEU A 287 -14.43 7.73 22.37
C LEU A 287 -14.64 9.00 21.55
N LYS A 288 -15.62 9.84 21.89
CA LYS A 288 -15.88 11.13 21.21
C LYS A 288 -14.74 12.11 21.34
N SER A 289 -14.05 12.10 22.47
CA SER A 289 -12.88 12.94 22.72
C SER A 289 -11.56 12.31 22.30
N GLY A 290 -11.59 11.10 21.74
CA GLY A 290 -10.40 10.39 21.28
C GLY A 290 -9.40 10.08 22.39
N LYS A 291 -9.86 9.90 23.63
CA LYS A 291 -9.04 9.58 24.80
C LYS A 291 -8.64 8.10 24.80
N ILE A 292 -8.04 7.68 23.72
CA ILE A 292 -7.61 6.28 23.48
C ILE A 292 -6.14 6.25 23.04
N VAL A 293 -5.40 5.30 23.60
CA VAL A 293 -4.01 4.97 23.23
C VAL A 293 -3.92 3.48 22.91
N LEU A 294 -3.26 3.17 21.82
CA LEU A 294 -2.95 1.81 21.38
C LEU A 294 -1.47 1.55 21.64
N LEU A 295 -1.16 0.53 22.43
CA LEU A 295 0.20 0.08 22.68
C LEU A 295 0.56 -0.97 21.63
N LEU A 296 1.57 -0.67 20.82
CA LEU A 296 2.10 -1.56 19.78
C LEU A 296 3.61 -1.74 19.97
N ASP A 297 4.19 -2.67 19.25
CA ASP A 297 5.64 -2.87 19.28
C ASP A 297 6.39 -1.64 18.73
N LYS A 298 7.56 -1.37 19.30
CA LYS A 298 8.33 -0.15 18.99
C LYS A 298 8.80 -0.11 17.53
N ASP A 299 9.17 -1.25 16.98
CA ASP A 299 9.68 -1.40 15.61
C ASP A 299 8.62 -1.10 14.55
N VAL A 300 7.34 -1.37 14.81
CA VAL A 300 6.24 -0.98 13.90
C VAL A 300 5.87 0.50 14.05
N LEU A 301 6.10 1.10 15.22
CA LEU A 301 5.79 2.51 15.48
C LEU A 301 6.84 3.48 14.94
N ILE A 302 8.10 3.08 14.92
CA ILE A 302 9.21 3.93 14.47
C ILE A 302 10.09 3.11 13.54
N HIS A 303 9.94 3.34 12.23
CA HIS A 303 10.71 2.59 11.23
C HIS A 303 11.03 3.43 10.00
N ASP A 304 12.05 3.00 9.27
CA ASP A 304 12.34 3.56 7.96
C ASP A 304 11.29 3.08 6.95
N VAL A 305 10.79 4.03 6.16
CA VAL A 305 9.78 3.73 5.15
C VAL A 305 10.49 3.23 3.90
N ALA A 306 10.20 2.00 3.52
CA ALA A 306 10.63 1.44 2.27
C ALA A 306 10.00 2.18 1.08
N ALA A 307 10.65 2.16 -0.08
CA ALA A 307 10.01 2.59 -1.31
C ALA A 307 8.71 1.80 -1.53
N PRO A 308 7.65 2.43 -2.04
CA PRO A 308 6.37 1.77 -2.24
C PRO A 308 6.55 0.58 -3.17
N LEU A 309 5.91 -0.53 -2.82
CA LEU A 309 5.79 -1.68 -3.73
C LEU A 309 5.02 -1.29 -4.99
N LYS A 310 4.10 -0.32 -4.88
CA LYS A 310 3.28 0.22 -5.95
C LYS A 310 3.73 1.64 -6.28
N ASP A 311 4.65 1.76 -7.21
CA ASP A 311 5.18 3.03 -7.73
C ASP A 311 4.44 3.50 -8.99
N ASP A 312 4.90 4.58 -9.62
CA ASP A 312 4.31 5.10 -10.86
C ASP A 312 4.38 4.06 -12.02
N ALA A 313 5.40 3.18 -12.03
CA ALA A 313 5.52 2.11 -13.01
C ALA A 313 4.43 1.05 -12.80
N TYR A 314 4.16 0.67 -11.54
CA TYR A 314 3.05 -0.22 -11.18
C TYR A 314 1.71 0.34 -11.69
N TYR A 315 1.42 1.59 -11.40
CA TYR A 315 0.14 2.19 -11.78
C TYR A 315 0.00 2.40 -13.29
N THR A 316 1.12 2.62 -13.97
CA THR A 316 1.14 2.66 -15.43
C THR A 316 0.85 1.28 -16.02
N ALA A 317 1.48 0.22 -15.51
CA ALA A 317 1.21 -1.16 -15.90
C ALA A 317 -0.26 -1.53 -15.63
N TYR A 318 -0.81 -1.21 -14.47
CA TYR A 318 -2.23 -1.46 -14.13
C TYR A 318 -3.18 -0.77 -15.12
N ARG A 319 -2.93 0.49 -15.47
CA ARG A 319 -3.74 1.22 -16.46
C ARG A 319 -3.64 0.61 -17.85
N ASN A 320 -2.44 0.17 -18.27
CA ASN A 320 -2.23 -0.46 -19.56
C ASN A 320 -2.96 -1.81 -19.64
N VAL A 321 -2.81 -2.63 -18.63
CA VAL A 321 -3.51 -3.91 -18.49
C VAL A 321 -5.03 -3.72 -18.56
N LYS A 322 -5.59 -2.75 -17.85
CA LYS A 322 -7.04 -2.44 -17.90
C LYS A 322 -7.54 -1.93 -19.25
N LYS A 323 -6.68 -1.29 -20.02
CA LYS A 323 -7.00 -0.79 -21.37
C LYS A 323 -6.81 -1.83 -22.47
N TYR A 324 -6.13 -2.94 -22.16
CA TYR A 324 -5.88 -3.98 -23.14
C TYR A 324 -7.21 -4.53 -23.67
N PRO A 325 -7.46 -4.45 -24.98
CA PRO A 325 -8.75 -4.89 -25.54
C PRO A 325 -8.80 -6.42 -25.55
N LEU A 326 -9.31 -7.00 -24.48
CA LEU A 326 -9.63 -8.43 -24.44
C LEU A 326 -10.76 -8.71 -25.44
N LYS A 327 -10.48 -9.47 -26.48
CA LYS A 327 -11.46 -9.83 -27.53
C LYS A 327 -12.60 -10.70 -27.01
N LYS A 328 -12.42 -11.34 -25.87
CA LYS A 328 -13.40 -12.01 -24.99
C LYS A 328 -12.89 -11.81 -23.55
N PRO A 329 -13.73 -11.90 -22.51
CA PRO A 329 -13.23 -11.77 -21.15
C PRO A 329 -12.21 -12.90 -20.87
N GLY A 330 -10.94 -12.59 -21.08
CA GLY A 330 -9.83 -13.48 -20.76
C GLY A 330 -9.83 -13.77 -19.28
N ALA A 331 -9.74 -12.72 -18.48
CA ALA A 331 -9.91 -12.75 -17.04
C ALA A 331 -11.35 -12.41 -16.68
N ASP A 332 -11.91 -13.09 -15.67
CA ASP A 332 -13.24 -12.78 -15.15
C ASP A 332 -13.22 -11.48 -14.33
N ALA A 333 -12.07 -11.15 -13.72
CA ALA A 333 -11.83 -9.87 -13.05
C ALA A 333 -10.36 -9.44 -13.16
N ILE A 334 -10.12 -8.13 -13.25
CA ILE A 334 -8.81 -7.49 -13.17
C ILE A 334 -8.90 -6.40 -12.11
N GLU A 335 -8.18 -6.57 -11.01
CA GLU A 335 -8.26 -5.72 -9.83
C GLU A 335 -6.89 -5.28 -9.35
N ASP A 336 -6.85 -4.10 -8.71
CA ASP A 336 -5.72 -3.70 -7.88
C ASP A 336 -5.86 -4.35 -6.52
N GLY A 337 -5.18 -5.48 -6.35
CA GLY A 337 -5.13 -6.20 -5.08
C GLY A 337 -4.05 -5.65 -4.16
N PRO A 338 -4.05 -6.09 -2.88
CA PRO A 338 -3.06 -5.65 -1.89
C PRO A 338 -1.62 -5.97 -2.29
N ASP A 339 -1.40 -7.15 -2.87
CA ASP A 339 -0.07 -7.66 -3.24
C ASP A 339 0.33 -7.31 -4.68
N GLY A 340 -0.56 -6.74 -5.48
CA GLY A 340 -0.31 -6.43 -6.87
C GLY A 340 -1.54 -6.49 -7.77
N ILE A 341 -1.34 -6.51 -9.08
CA ILE A 341 -2.41 -6.58 -10.08
C ILE A 341 -2.93 -8.02 -10.13
N ARG A 342 -4.17 -8.22 -9.76
CA ARG A 342 -4.81 -9.54 -9.70
C ARG A 342 -5.66 -9.80 -10.94
N PHE A 343 -5.48 -10.96 -11.52
CA PHE A 343 -6.31 -11.52 -12.59
C PHE A 343 -6.99 -12.77 -12.07
N THR A 344 -8.29 -12.79 -12.02
CA THR A 344 -9.07 -13.96 -11.60
C THR A 344 -9.59 -14.70 -12.83
N TYR A 345 -9.36 -16.00 -12.88
CA TYR A 345 -9.79 -16.89 -13.95
C TYR A 345 -10.56 -18.08 -13.42
N ASN A 346 -11.78 -18.26 -13.85
CA ASN A 346 -12.57 -19.49 -13.64
C ASN A 346 -12.31 -20.45 -14.82
N LEU A 347 -11.11 -21.06 -14.81
CA LEU A 347 -10.69 -22.00 -15.86
C LEU A 347 -11.30 -23.38 -15.64
N LYS A 348 -11.69 -24.02 -16.73
CA LYS A 348 -12.24 -25.38 -16.70
C LYS A 348 -11.15 -26.42 -16.91
N PHE A 349 -11.08 -27.34 -15.99
CA PHE A 349 -10.19 -28.50 -16.04
C PHE A 349 -11.00 -29.77 -16.26
N ILE A 350 -10.34 -30.81 -16.72
CA ILE A 350 -10.92 -32.16 -16.74
C ILE A 350 -11.23 -32.56 -15.28
N ALA A 351 -12.36 -33.22 -15.06
CA ALA A 351 -12.77 -33.63 -13.72
C ALA A 351 -11.68 -34.43 -13.02
N ASP A 352 -11.43 -34.12 -11.75
CA ASP A 352 -10.40 -34.71 -10.88
C ASP A 352 -8.99 -34.79 -11.51
N SER A 353 -8.69 -33.88 -12.42
CA SER A 353 -7.44 -33.82 -13.15
C SER A 353 -6.85 -32.41 -13.13
N PRO A 354 -5.53 -32.28 -13.19
CA PRO A 354 -4.86 -30.99 -13.38
C PRO A 354 -4.90 -30.53 -14.86
N LYS A 355 -5.35 -31.37 -15.80
CA LYS A 355 -5.35 -31.03 -17.23
C LYS A 355 -6.42 -30.00 -17.56
N LEU A 356 -5.99 -28.91 -18.21
CA LEU A 356 -6.88 -27.86 -18.70
C LEU A 356 -7.69 -28.39 -19.89
N LEU A 357 -8.95 -27.98 -20.01
CA LEU A 357 -9.74 -28.29 -21.21
C LEU A 357 -9.19 -27.52 -22.43
N PRO A 358 -9.13 -28.16 -23.62
CA PRO A 358 -8.56 -27.52 -24.82
C PRO A 358 -9.21 -26.19 -25.20
N GLU A 359 -10.49 -26.02 -24.89
CA GLU A 359 -11.25 -24.79 -25.12
C GLU A 359 -10.78 -23.59 -24.30
N GLU A 360 -10.03 -23.81 -23.22
CA GLU A 360 -9.47 -22.76 -22.35
C GLU A 360 -8.07 -22.29 -22.80
N LEU A 361 -7.40 -23.01 -23.71
CA LEU A 361 -6.06 -22.64 -24.20
C LEU A 361 -5.98 -21.21 -24.80
N PRO A 362 -6.98 -20.74 -25.57
CA PRO A 362 -6.96 -19.36 -26.06
C PRO A 362 -6.91 -18.31 -24.93
N ARG A 363 -7.54 -18.56 -23.78
CA ARG A 363 -7.50 -17.67 -22.62
C ARG A 363 -6.10 -17.60 -22.00
N ILE A 364 -5.38 -18.72 -21.99
CA ILE A 364 -3.98 -18.76 -21.54
C ILE A 364 -3.08 -17.98 -22.50
N THR A 365 -3.30 -18.08 -23.81
CA THR A 365 -2.56 -17.32 -24.81
C THR A 365 -2.81 -15.81 -24.67
N GLU A 366 -4.06 -15.39 -24.43
CA GLU A 366 -4.39 -13.99 -24.15
C GLU A 366 -3.73 -13.50 -22.83
N LEU A 367 -3.77 -14.31 -21.79
CA LEU A 367 -3.10 -14.01 -20.53
C LEU A 367 -1.59 -13.83 -20.74
N ALA A 368 -0.94 -14.72 -21.47
CA ALA A 368 0.49 -14.61 -21.78
C ALA A 368 0.83 -13.31 -22.52
N ALA A 369 0.01 -12.90 -23.48
CA ALA A 369 0.18 -11.63 -24.18
C ALA A 369 0.04 -10.43 -23.25
N LEU A 370 -0.95 -10.45 -22.38
CA LEU A 370 -1.20 -9.42 -21.37
C LEU A 370 -0.02 -9.32 -20.36
N LEU A 371 0.48 -10.46 -19.88
CA LEU A 371 1.62 -10.50 -18.96
C LEU A 371 2.88 -9.97 -19.64
N LYS A 372 3.15 -10.29 -20.89
CA LYS A 372 4.28 -9.76 -21.64
C LYS A 372 4.25 -8.24 -21.77
N GLU A 373 3.06 -7.66 -21.99
CA GLU A 373 2.88 -6.19 -22.04
C GLU A 373 3.20 -5.55 -20.68
N ALA A 374 2.82 -6.20 -19.58
CA ALA A 374 3.05 -5.69 -18.23
C ALA A 374 4.48 -5.91 -17.72
N LEU A 375 5.22 -6.89 -18.28
CA LEU A 375 6.56 -7.31 -17.81
C LEU A 375 7.72 -6.61 -18.54
N THR A 376 7.47 -5.61 -19.35
CA THR A 376 8.47 -4.97 -20.24
C THR A 376 9.69 -4.41 -19.52
N ASP A 377 9.59 -4.08 -18.24
CA ASP A 377 10.65 -3.41 -17.45
C ASP A 377 11.22 -4.26 -16.30
N ASN A 378 10.92 -5.56 -16.23
CA ASN A 378 11.30 -6.45 -15.12
C ASN A 378 10.83 -5.99 -13.72
N SER A 379 9.84 -5.12 -13.64
CA SER A 379 9.35 -4.55 -12.37
C SER A 379 8.46 -5.51 -11.59
N PHE A 380 8.10 -6.67 -12.16
CA PHE A 380 7.14 -7.61 -11.55
C PHE A 380 7.67 -9.02 -11.44
N THR A 381 7.10 -9.75 -10.48
CA THR A 381 7.08 -11.22 -10.41
C THR A 381 5.64 -11.70 -10.54
N ILE A 382 5.45 -12.97 -10.86
CA ILE A 382 4.13 -13.56 -11.07
C ILE A 382 3.86 -14.55 -9.94
N PHE A 383 2.79 -14.33 -9.19
CA PHE A 383 2.32 -15.28 -8.20
C PHE A 383 1.03 -15.93 -8.72
N VAL A 384 0.98 -17.26 -8.70
CA VAL A 384 -0.19 -18.01 -9.15
C VAL A 384 -0.79 -18.78 -7.97
N ALA A 385 -2.06 -18.54 -7.69
CA ALA A 385 -2.80 -19.16 -6.60
C ALA A 385 -3.93 -20.04 -7.17
N GLY A 386 -3.97 -21.30 -6.76
CA GLY A 386 -5.01 -22.24 -7.16
C GLY A 386 -6.03 -22.47 -6.05
N HIS A 387 -7.31 -22.44 -6.40
CA HIS A 387 -8.41 -22.67 -5.47
C HIS A 387 -9.36 -23.75 -6.03
N THR A 388 -10.00 -24.49 -5.13
CA THR A 388 -11.02 -25.49 -5.46
C THR A 388 -12.32 -25.18 -4.71
N ALA A 389 -13.40 -25.81 -5.13
CA ALA A 389 -14.61 -25.85 -4.33
C ALA A 389 -14.44 -26.87 -3.20
N ASP A 390 -15.15 -26.69 -2.12
CA ASP A 390 -15.25 -27.68 -1.04
C ASP A 390 -16.21 -28.82 -1.46
N ILE A 391 -15.67 -30.04 -1.51
CA ILE A 391 -16.40 -31.28 -1.72
C ILE A 391 -16.10 -32.32 -0.60
N GLY A 392 -15.53 -31.88 0.52
CA GLY A 392 -15.25 -32.73 1.67
C GLY A 392 -13.99 -33.60 1.58
N GLN A 393 -13.06 -33.33 0.64
CA GLN A 393 -11.82 -34.10 0.44
C GLN A 393 -10.58 -33.20 0.53
N HIS A 394 -10.30 -32.64 1.70
CA HIS A 394 -9.32 -31.57 1.92
C HIS A 394 -7.93 -31.84 1.33
N GLU A 395 -7.32 -33.03 1.58
CA GLU A 395 -5.99 -33.35 1.07
C GLU A 395 -5.94 -33.42 -0.46
N ASN A 396 -6.94 -34.06 -1.06
CA ASN A 396 -7.04 -34.17 -2.52
C ASN A 396 -7.26 -32.80 -3.18
N GLN A 397 -8.07 -31.93 -2.56
CA GLN A 397 -8.34 -30.58 -3.07
C GLN A 397 -7.10 -29.70 -2.96
N MET A 398 -6.36 -29.78 -1.87
CA MET A 398 -5.09 -29.08 -1.73
C MET A 398 -4.09 -29.51 -2.81
N ARG A 399 -3.89 -30.82 -2.97
CA ARG A 399 -3.00 -31.36 -4.02
C ARG A 399 -3.44 -30.95 -5.42
N LEU A 400 -4.73 -31.09 -5.73
CA LEU A 400 -5.28 -30.75 -7.04
C LEU A 400 -5.13 -29.25 -7.34
N SER A 401 -5.28 -28.38 -6.34
CA SER A 401 -5.06 -26.94 -6.49
C SER A 401 -3.60 -26.61 -6.86
N ILE A 402 -2.64 -27.30 -6.26
CA ILE A 402 -1.20 -27.17 -6.56
C ILE A 402 -0.92 -27.64 -7.98
N GLU A 403 -1.37 -28.85 -8.36
CA GLU A 403 -1.15 -29.43 -9.67
C GLU A 403 -1.76 -28.59 -10.80
N ARG A 404 -2.97 -28.05 -10.61
CA ARG A 404 -3.62 -27.13 -11.56
C ARG A 404 -2.86 -25.82 -11.71
N THR A 405 -2.34 -25.29 -10.62
CA THR A 405 -1.50 -24.10 -10.64
C THR A 405 -0.23 -24.34 -11.45
N GLN A 406 0.42 -25.48 -11.25
CA GLN A 406 1.61 -25.87 -12.01
C GLN A 406 1.30 -25.99 -13.50
N THR A 407 0.19 -26.63 -13.88
CA THR A 407 -0.24 -26.72 -15.29
C THR A 407 -0.37 -25.34 -15.95
N ILE A 408 -0.94 -24.37 -15.26
CA ILE A 408 -1.05 -23.01 -15.81
C ILE A 408 0.32 -22.37 -15.98
N ILE A 409 1.21 -22.55 -15.01
CA ILE A 409 2.59 -22.03 -15.08
C ILE A 409 3.33 -22.65 -16.27
N ASP A 410 3.25 -23.95 -16.44
CA ASP A 410 3.93 -24.66 -17.54
C ASP A 410 3.43 -24.14 -18.90
N LEU A 411 2.12 -23.97 -19.06
CA LEU A 411 1.52 -23.39 -20.28
C LEU A 411 1.98 -21.95 -20.51
N LEU A 412 2.14 -21.12 -19.48
CA LEU A 412 2.64 -19.74 -19.61
C LEU A 412 4.14 -19.73 -19.97
N ILE A 413 4.94 -20.66 -19.44
CA ILE A 413 6.35 -20.83 -19.81
C ILE A 413 6.45 -21.25 -21.30
N GLU A 414 5.61 -22.17 -21.77
CA GLU A 414 5.53 -22.55 -23.19
C GLU A 414 5.19 -21.35 -24.08
N GLN A 415 4.39 -20.41 -23.57
CA GLN A 415 4.11 -19.13 -24.25
C GLN A 415 5.28 -18.13 -24.17
N GLY A 416 6.41 -18.48 -23.55
CA GLY A 416 7.63 -17.67 -23.50
C GLY A 416 7.69 -16.67 -22.35
N ILE A 417 6.99 -16.90 -21.23
CA ILE A 417 7.20 -16.19 -19.97
C ILE A 417 8.37 -16.84 -19.22
N ASP A 418 9.30 -16.04 -18.69
CA ASP A 418 10.46 -16.55 -17.95
C ASP A 418 10.01 -17.29 -16.68
N LYS A 419 10.46 -18.56 -16.55
CA LYS A 419 10.16 -19.41 -15.38
C LYS A 419 10.61 -18.80 -14.06
N ASN A 420 11.67 -17.98 -14.05
CA ASN A 420 12.20 -17.36 -12.83
C ASN A 420 11.30 -16.26 -12.26
N LEU A 421 10.28 -15.84 -13.01
CA LEU A 421 9.30 -14.85 -12.53
C LEU A 421 8.22 -15.47 -11.66
N PHE A 422 8.03 -16.81 -11.74
CA PHE A 422 6.91 -17.47 -11.08
C PHE A 422 7.19 -17.85 -9.63
N SER A 423 6.17 -17.66 -8.82
CA SER A 423 5.96 -18.31 -7.53
C SER A 423 4.50 -18.78 -7.46
N PHE A 424 4.20 -19.82 -6.68
CA PHE A 424 2.84 -20.37 -6.65
C PHE A 424 2.47 -20.96 -5.30
N ARG A 425 1.16 -21.10 -5.10
CA ARG A 425 0.58 -21.77 -3.94
C ARG A 425 -0.79 -22.37 -4.30
N GLY A 426 -1.04 -23.59 -3.83
CA GLY A 426 -2.38 -24.13 -3.77
C GLY A 426 -3.02 -23.76 -2.43
N TYR A 427 -4.28 -23.39 -2.46
CA TYR A 427 -5.09 -23.10 -1.28
C TYR A 427 -6.21 -24.11 -1.07
N GLY A 428 -6.42 -25.03 -2.04
CA GLY A 428 -7.56 -25.94 -1.96
C GLY A 428 -8.86 -25.16 -1.81
N GLU A 429 -9.71 -25.58 -0.90
CA GLU A 429 -10.99 -24.96 -0.54
C GLU A 429 -10.91 -23.93 0.59
N THR A 430 -9.72 -23.66 1.16
CA THR A 430 -9.56 -22.85 2.39
C THR A 430 -9.90 -21.38 2.24
N GLN A 431 -10.06 -20.89 0.99
CA GLN A 431 -10.38 -19.49 0.71
C GLN A 431 -11.55 -19.38 -0.28
N PRO A 432 -12.78 -19.71 0.15
CA PRO A 432 -13.96 -19.61 -0.70
C PRO A 432 -14.34 -18.14 -0.99
N GLU A 433 -14.77 -17.85 -2.23
CA GLU A 433 -15.38 -16.57 -2.64
C GLU A 433 -16.91 -16.70 -2.87
N GLY A 434 -17.39 -17.92 -3.01
CA GLY A 434 -18.81 -18.22 -3.18
C GLY A 434 -19.28 -19.30 -2.21
N ASP A 435 -20.59 -19.38 -2.05
CA ASP A 435 -21.24 -20.40 -1.22
C ASP A 435 -21.08 -21.80 -1.83
N ASN A 436 -20.38 -22.70 -1.15
CA ASN A 436 -20.16 -24.09 -1.61
C ASN A 436 -21.45 -24.93 -1.66
N SER A 437 -22.56 -24.49 -1.06
CA SER A 437 -23.85 -25.17 -1.15
C SER A 437 -24.49 -25.04 -2.54
N THR A 438 -24.14 -24.00 -3.30
CA THR A 438 -24.66 -23.75 -4.64
C THR A 438 -23.64 -24.08 -5.75
N GLU A 439 -24.11 -24.46 -6.95
CA GLU A 439 -23.21 -24.73 -8.08
C GLU A 439 -22.52 -23.44 -8.57
N GLU A 440 -23.21 -22.32 -8.55
CA GLU A 440 -22.66 -21.00 -8.90
C GLU A 440 -21.54 -20.61 -7.93
N GLY A 441 -21.71 -20.86 -6.63
CA GLY A 441 -20.69 -20.58 -5.63
C GLY A 441 -19.49 -21.52 -5.75
N ARG A 442 -19.74 -22.82 -5.96
CA ARG A 442 -18.65 -23.78 -6.25
C ARG A 442 -17.89 -23.42 -7.53
N ALA A 443 -18.58 -22.95 -8.57
CA ALA A 443 -17.95 -22.48 -9.81
C ALA A 443 -17.03 -21.28 -9.56
N LYS A 444 -17.44 -20.30 -8.73
CA LYS A 444 -16.59 -19.18 -8.32
C LYS A 444 -15.37 -19.62 -7.50
N ASN A 445 -15.54 -20.65 -6.67
CA ASN A 445 -14.45 -21.19 -5.86
C ASN A 445 -13.40 -21.94 -6.69
N ARG A 446 -13.80 -22.59 -7.80
CA ARG A 446 -12.90 -23.23 -8.77
C ARG A 446 -12.22 -22.16 -9.64
N ARG A 447 -11.23 -21.46 -9.10
CA ARG A 447 -10.53 -20.37 -9.77
C ARG A 447 -9.02 -20.46 -9.65
N VAL A 448 -8.36 -19.81 -10.59
CA VAL A 448 -6.92 -19.51 -10.51
C VAL A 448 -6.76 -17.99 -10.44
N VAL A 449 -6.00 -17.52 -9.48
CA VAL A 449 -5.68 -16.10 -9.30
C VAL A 449 -4.22 -15.88 -9.66
N ILE A 450 -3.97 -15.06 -10.66
CA ILE A 450 -2.62 -14.66 -11.06
C ILE A 450 -2.39 -13.24 -10.55
N THR A 451 -1.32 -13.02 -9.80
CA THR A 451 -0.97 -11.71 -9.25
C THR A 451 0.38 -11.26 -9.78
N LEU A 452 0.41 -10.14 -10.49
CA LEU A 452 1.64 -9.44 -10.80
C LEU A 452 2.08 -8.67 -9.56
N ARG A 453 3.08 -9.22 -8.86
CA ARG A 453 3.66 -8.61 -7.66
C ARG A 453 4.78 -7.67 -8.07
N PRO A 454 4.73 -6.38 -7.70
CA PRO A 454 5.85 -5.49 -7.97
C PRO A 454 7.08 -6.00 -7.24
N ARG A 455 8.22 -6.02 -7.92
CA ARG A 455 9.50 -6.28 -7.29
C ARG A 455 9.80 -5.11 -6.37
N ALA A 456 10.14 -5.39 -5.12
CA ALA A 456 10.69 -4.39 -4.24
C ALA A 456 11.97 -3.83 -4.88
N THR A 457 11.89 -2.63 -5.44
CA THR A 457 13.08 -1.92 -5.87
C THR A 457 13.87 -1.56 -4.62
N TYR A 458 14.84 -2.40 -4.30
CA TYR A 458 15.89 -2.22 -3.31
C TYR A 458 15.47 -1.69 -1.94
N ILE A 459 15.17 -2.61 -1.04
CA ILE A 459 15.14 -2.32 0.40
C ILE A 459 16.51 -2.71 0.96
N GLN A 460 17.40 -1.76 1.16
CA GLN A 460 18.47 -1.91 2.14
C GLN A 460 17.83 -1.73 3.53
N ARG A 461 17.40 -2.83 4.12
CA ARG A 461 17.17 -2.84 5.57
C ARG A 461 18.55 -2.81 6.22
N SER A 462 18.97 -1.65 6.68
CA SER A 462 20.00 -1.57 7.70
C SER A 462 19.34 -2.00 9.00
N TRP A 463 19.72 -3.18 9.45
CA TRP A 463 19.43 -3.72 10.78
C TRP A 463 20.16 -2.94 11.86
#